data_1e9085a61ab5ee089223372b759d1a64
#
_entry.id   1e9085a61ab5ee089223372b759d1a64
#
_cell.length_a   1.000
_cell.length_b   1.000
_cell.length_c   1.000
_cell.angle_alpha   90.00
_cell.angle_beta   90.00
_cell.angle_gamma   90.00
#
_symmetry.space_group_name_H-M   'P 1'
#
loop_
_entity.id
_entity.type
_entity.pdbx_description
1 polymer ?
#
loop_
_entity_poly.entity_id
_entity_poly.type
_entity_poly.pdbx_seq_one_letter_code
_entity_poly.pdbx_strand_id
1 'polypeptide(L)'
;MPDACSACIYWAALALDATHGNCRFNAPAGNPAYNFSWPVTAQDDWCGQFESTPPAQLMPAVSGVAPTQPNVTGAAEVMLGLGLVTGFAITPIRTGRIVAIVSGTVTNSVANAQINITGRQATGTAPANGAPVTGVLWGTTQHYVIKTSADVHGFTVIGGGTALPLNVATWFDLSIASPAGGVTTIDDVQSVLFEL
;
A
#
# COMPACT_ATOMS: atom_id res chain seq x y z
N MET A 1 -6.72 -32.14 2.59
CA MET A 1 -6.75 -32.70 3.96
C MET A 1 -7.91 -32.02 4.64
N PRO A 2 -8.72 -32.72 5.46
CA PRO A 2 -9.71 -32.00 6.24
C PRO A 2 -8.99 -31.03 7.17
N ASP A 3 -9.51 -29.82 7.28
CA ASP A 3 -8.95 -28.78 8.12
C ASP A 3 -9.13 -29.19 9.60
N ALA A 4 -8.05 -29.20 10.34
CA ALA A 4 -8.03 -29.68 11.72
C ALA A 4 -8.51 -28.59 12.70
N CYS A 5 -9.13 -28.99 13.81
CA CYS A 5 -9.62 -28.05 14.84
C CYS A 5 -8.53 -27.10 15.33
N SER A 6 -7.29 -27.52 15.42
CA SER A 6 -6.15 -26.68 15.84
C SER A 6 -5.92 -25.44 14.95
N ALA A 7 -6.40 -25.46 13.72
CA ALA A 7 -6.33 -24.32 12.78
C ALA A 7 -7.62 -23.49 12.73
N CYS A 8 -8.62 -23.80 13.55
CA CYS A 8 -9.89 -23.07 13.60
C CYS A 8 -9.80 -21.87 14.55
N ILE A 9 -10.39 -20.74 14.16
CA ILE A 9 -10.43 -19.50 15.00
C ILE A 9 -11.16 -19.67 16.33
N TYR A 10 -12.05 -20.64 16.39
CA TYR A 10 -12.86 -20.92 17.60
C TYR A 10 -12.20 -21.94 18.52
N TRP A 11 -11.02 -22.48 18.17
CA TRP A 11 -10.33 -23.46 18.98
C TRP A 11 -9.28 -22.82 19.87
N ALA A 12 -9.32 -23.13 21.16
CA ALA A 12 -8.33 -22.67 22.13
C ALA A 12 -7.69 -23.87 22.82
N ALA A 13 -6.38 -24.05 22.63
CA ALA A 13 -5.60 -25.12 23.28
C ALA A 13 -5.75 -25.06 24.81
N LEU A 14 -5.78 -26.24 25.45
CA LEU A 14 -5.73 -26.33 26.89
C LEU A 14 -4.31 -26.01 27.38
N ALA A 15 -4.24 -25.29 28.51
CA ALA A 15 -2.94 -24.82 29.03
C ALA A 15 -1.96 -25.93 29.38
N LEU A 16 -2.45 -27.12 29.72
CA LEU A 16 -1.63 -28.29 30.14
C LEU A 16 -1.58 -29.41 29.08
N ASP A 17 -2.36 -29.27 28.00
CA ASP A 17 -2.43 -30.27 26.95
C ASP A 17 -2.70 -29.61 25.60
N ALA A 18 -1.64 -29.33 24.85
CA ALA A 18 -1.72 -28.70 23.54
C ALA A 18 -2.33 -29.59 22.44
N THR A 19 -2.54 -30.88 22.71
CA THR A 19 -3.20 -31.81 21.77
C THR A 19 -4.72 -31.74 21.85
N HIS A 20 -5.26 -31.09 22.88
CA HIS A 20 -6.68 -30.87 23.08
C HIS A 20 -6.96 -29.38 23.29
N GLY A 21 -8.16 -28.96 22.92
CA GLY A 21 -8.60 -27.57 23.07
C GLY A 21 -10.12 -27.45 23.18
N ASN A 22 -10.55 -26.29 23.60
CA ASN A 22 -11.96 -25.93 23.69
C ASN A 22 -12.45 -25.37 22.35
N CYS A 23 -13.46 -26.01 21.76
CA CYS A 23 -14.18 -25.43 20.62
C CYS A 23 -15.19 -24.40 21.13
N ARG A 24 -15.04 -23.15 20.71
CA ARG A 24 -15.86 -21.99 21.15
C ARG A 24 -16.90 -21.54 20.11
N PHE A 25 -17.15 -22.33 19.11
CA PHE A 25 -18.11 -21.98 18.05
C PHE A 25 -19.54 -21.90 18.59
N ASN A 26 -19.95 -22.86 19.42
CA ASN A 26 -21.27 -22.85 20.05
C ASN A 26 -21.18 -22.37 21.50
N ALA A 27 -22.29 -21.88 22.04
CA ALA A 27 -22.35 -21.54 23.46
C ALA A 27 -22.00 -22.77 24.32
N PRO A 28 -21.36 -22.57 25.50
CA PRO A 28 -21.08 -23.67 26.40
C PRO A 28 -22.33 -24.50 26.70
N ALA A 29 -22.22 -25.81 26.57
CA ALA A 29 -23.33 -26.68 26.96
C ALA A 29 -23.47 -26.65 28.48
N GLY A 30 -24.59 -26.12 28.95
CA GLY A 30 -24.90 -26.07 30.38
C GLY A 30 -25.32 -27.44 30.90
N ASN A 31 -24.52 -28.04 31.77
CA ASN A 31 -25.04 -29.06 32.70
C ASN A 31 -25.28 -28.36 34.05
N PRO A 32 -26.53 -28.28 34.53
CA PRO A 32 -26.81 -27.57 35.77
C PRO A 32 -26.08 -28.11 37.02
N ALA A 33 -25.45 -29.27 36.92
CA ALA A 33 -24.68 -29.88 38.00
C ALA A 33 -23.17 -29.59 37.94
N TYR A 34 -22.65 -29.07 36.81
CA TYR A 34 -21.21 -28.79 36.60
C TYR A 34 -21.09 -27.50 35.81
N ASN A 35 -20.07 -26.71 36.13
CA ASN A 35 -19.79 -25.44 35.49
C ASN A 35 -19.86 -25.54 33.95
N PHE A 36 -20.41 -24.50 33.33
CA PHE A 36 -20.44 -24.37 31.85
C PHE A 36 -19.05 -24.62 31.29
N SER A 37 -18.93 -25.65 30.46
CA SER A 37 -17.66 -25.95 29.79
C SER A 37 -17.83 -26.01 28.28
N TRP A 38 -16.85 -25.53 27.58
CA TRP A 38 -16.77 -25.70 26.15
C TRP A 38 -16.45 -27.18 25.81
N PRO A 39 -16.96 -27.70 24.68
CA PRO A 39 -16.56 -29.03 24.21
C PRO A 39 -15.04 -29.08 24.04
N VAL A 40 -14.42 -30.12 24.60
CA VAL A 40 -13.02 -30.42 24.38
C VAL A 40 -12.89 -31.29 23.14
N THR A 41 -12.06 -30.86 22.20
CA THR A 41 -11.80 -31.55 20.94
C THR A 41 -10.30 -31.79 20.81
N ALA A 42 -9.89 -32.88 20.12
CA ALA A 42 -8.50 -33.06 19.77
C ALA A 42 -8.08 -32.06 18.66
N GLN A 43 -6.78 -31.80 18.58
CA GLN A 43 -6.23 -30.86 17.61
C GLN A 43 -6.49 -31.24 16.14
N ASP A 44 -6.66 -32.52 15.87
CA ASP A 44 -6.89 -33.14 14.56
C ASP A 44 -8.36 -33.49 14.30
N ASP A 45 -9.23 -33.25 15.28
CA ASP A 45 -10.68 -33.39 15.09
C ASP A 45 -11.23 -32.38 14.08
N TRP A 46 -12.36 -32.73 13.49
CA TRP A 46 -13.13 -31.85 12.62
C TRP A 46 -14.52 -31.61 13.19
N CYS A 47 -14.87 -30.38 13.46
CA CYS A 47 -16.16 -30.02 14.09
C CYS A 47 -17.26 -29.67 13.09
N GLY A 48 -17.01 -29.76 11.78
CA GLY A 48 -18.00 -29.38 10.75
C GLY A 48 -18.29 -27.86 10.65
N GLN A 49 -17.74 -27.09 11.56
CA GLN A 49 -17.88 -25.63 11.63
C GLN A 49 -16.51 -24.97 11.57
N PHE A 50 -15.59 -25.65 10.89
CA PHE A 50 -14.23 -25.15 10.73
C PHE A 50 -14.23 -23.81 9.99
N GLU A 51 -13.68 -22.81 10.64
CA GLU A 51 -13.34 -21.55 10.03
C GLU A 51 -11.84 -21.35 10.24
N SER A 52 -11.08 -21.42 9.16
CA SER A 52 -9.64 -21.16 9.22
C SER A 52 -9.43 -19.77 9.81
N THR A 53 -8.51 -19.64 10.79
CA THR A 53 -7.94 -18.33 11.04
C THR A 53 -7.40 -17.85 9.70
N PRO A 54 -7.96 -16.77 9.13
CA PRO A 54 -7.25 -16.14 8.04
C PRO A 54 -5.86 -15.87 8.63
N PRO A 55 -4.77 -16.32 8.03
CA PRO A 55 -3.48 -15.85 8.47
C PRO A 55 -3.66 -14.35 8.62
N ALA A 56 -3.24 -13.78 9.76
CA ALA A 56 -3.28 -12.34 9.95
C ALA A 56 -2.37 -11.75 8.88
N GLN A 57 -2.89 -11.75 7.65
CA GLN A 57 -2.26 -11.12 6.52
C GLN A 57 -2.42 -9.65 6.82
N LEU A 58 -1.40 -9.13 7.50
CA LEU A 58 -1.16 -7.72 7.53
C LEU A 58 -1.34 -7.26 6.10
N MET A 59 -2.30 -6.38 5.87
CA MET A 59 -2.47 -5.77 4.56
C MET A 59 -1.12 -5.20 4.16
N PRO A 60 -0.58 -5.52 2.98
CA PRO A 60 0.69 -4.97 2.58
C PRO A 60 0.63 -3.46 2.71
N ALA A 61 1.53 -2.92 3.49
CA ALA A 61 1.74 -1.49 3.62
C ALA A 61 3.24 -1.23 3.52
N VAL A 62 3.60 -0.28 2.70
CA VAL A 62 4.99 0.14 2.52
C VAL A 62 5.07 1.66 2.63
N SER A 63 6.19 2.14 3.14
CA SER A 63 6.51 3.55 3.14
C SER A 63 7.93 3.75 2.68
N GLY A 64 8.21 4.86 2.02
CA GLY A 64 9.52 5.18 1.52
C GLY A 64 9.80 6.67 1.58
N VAL A 65 11.09 6.98 1.58
CA VAL A 65 11.61 8.34 1.43
C VAL A 65 12.56 8.29 0.24
N ALA A 66 12.27 9.09 -0.77
CA ALA A 66 13.16 9.20 -1.91
C ALA A 66 14.29 10.19 -1.60
N PRO A 67 15.52 9.91 -2.03
CA PRO A 67 16.57 10.91 -2.02
C PRO A 67 16.17 12.09 -2.90
N THR A 68 16.86 13.23 -2.75
CA THR A 68 16.69 14.40 -3.62
C THR A 68 16.64 13.98 -5.07
N GLN A 69 15.57 14.32 -5.76
CA GLN A 69 15.41 13.96 -7.17
C GLN A 69 16.21 14.91 -8.04
N PRO A 70 16.81 14.42 -9.15
CA PRO A 70 17.44 15.30 -10.11
C PRO A 70 16.45 16.33 -10.63
N ASN A 71 16.95 17.52 -10.92
CA ASN A 71 16.16 18.61 -11.47
C ASN A 71 15.48 18.19 -12.79
N VAL A 72 14.21 18.50 -12.90
CA VAL A 72 13.47 18.35 -14.15
C VAL A 72 13.53 19.66 -14.92
N THR A 73 14.04 19.61 -16.13
CA THR A 73 14.13 20.77 -17.02
C THR A 73 13.22 20.59 -18.24
N GLY A 74 12.48 21.65 -18.57
CA GLY A 74 11.69 21.70 -19.81
C GLY A 74 10.19 21.48 -19.61
N ALA A 75 9.47 21.73 -20.71
CA ALA A 75 8.01 21.69 -20.72
C ALA A 75 7.43 20.28 -20.89
N ALA A 76 8.23 19.34 -21.37
CA ALA A 76 7.79 17.96 -21.54
C ALA A 76 7.57 17.27 -20.20
N GLU A 77 6.49 16.51 -20.10
CA GLU A 77 6.22 15.70 -18.92
C GLU A 77 7.21 14.51 -18.87
N VAL A 78 7.86 14.31 -17.75
CA VAL A 78 8.83 13.24 -17.52
C VAL A 78 8.59 12.55 -16.19
N MET A 79 9.04 11.30 -16.07
CA MET A 79 8.95 10.49 -14.85
C MET A 79 10.00 10.92 -13.83
N LEU A 80 9.69 10.79 -12.53
CA LEU A 80 10.66 11.05 -11.47
C LEU A 80 11.52 9.86 -11.09
N GLY A 81 11.15 8.64 -11.49
CA GLY A 81 11.91 7.43 -11.15
C GLY A 81 11.70 6.96 -9.71
N LEU A 82 10.64 7.38 -9.05
CA LEU A 82 10.33 6.98 -7.68
C LEU A 82 10.06 5.48 -7.56
N GLY A 83 9.46 4.87 -8.58
CA GLY A 83 9.19 3.44 -8.61
C GLY A 83 10.45 2.55 -8.48
N LEU A 84 11.64 3.10 -8.65
CA LEU A 84 12.91 2.42 -8.39
C LEU A 84 13.38 2.55 -6.94
N VAL A 85 12.72 3.39 -6.15
CA VAL A 85 13.07 3.64 -4.74
C VAL A 85 12.28 2.70 -3.84
N THR A 86 12.92 2.17 -2.82
CA THR A 86 12.26 1.33 -1.80
C THR A 86 11.10 2.09 -1.15
N GLY A 87 9.95 1.43 -1.07
CA GLY A 87 8.73 2.02 -0.50
C GLY A 87 7.81 2.68 -1.54
N PHE A 88 8.20 2.73 -2.81
CA PHE A 88 7.35 3.22 -3.90
C PHE A 88 6.80 2.09 -4.80
N ALA A 89 6.87 0.86 -4.32
CA ALA A 89 6.24 -0.29 -4.96
C ALA A 89 5.57 -1.18 -3.90
N ILE A 90 4.45 -1.78 -4.26
CA ILE A 90 3.69 -2.68 -3.40
C ILE A 90 3.22 -3.89 -4.22
N THR A 91 3.16 -5.05 -3.57
CA THR A 91 2.58 -6.27 -4.17
C THR A 91 1.24 -6.55 -3.51
N PRO A 92 0.13 -6.31 -4.20
CA PRO A 92 -1.21 -6.61 -3.67
C PRO A 92 -1.38 -8.13 -3.47
N ILE A 93 -2.02 -8.53 -2.37
CA ILE A 93 -2.21 -9.95 -2.04
C ILE A 93 -3.66 -10.35 -1.80
N ARG A 94 -4.59 -9.41 -1.67
CA ARG A 94 -5.99 -9.67 -1.32
C ARG A 94 -7.00 -9.06 -2.26
N THR A 95 -7.03 -7.76 -2.36
CA THR A 95 -8.08 -7.02 -3.05
C THR A 95 -7.61 -6.37 -4.34
N GLY A 96 -6.31 -6.15 -4.47
CA GLY A 96 -5.72 -5.33 -5.54
C GLY A 96 -6.06 -3.84 -5.43
N ARG A 97 -6.72 -3.40 -4.34
CA ARG A 97 -7.13 -2.01 -4.14
C ARG A 97 -6.10 -1.30 -3.29
N ILE A 98 -5.28 -0.47 -3.91
CA ILE A 98 -4.20 0.26 -3.23
C ILE A 98 -4.59 1.71 -3.06
N VAL A 99 -4.38 2.24 -1.86
CA VAL A 99 -4.30 3.68 -1.64
C VAL A 99 -2.84 4.09 -1.65
N ALA A 100 -2.54 5.09 -2.46
CA ALA A 100 -1.22 5.69 -2.55
C ALA A 100 -1.30 7.15 -2.09
N ILE A 101 -0.40 7.53 -1.20
CA ILE A 101 -0.20 8.90 -0.76
C ILE A 101 1.27 9.23 -1.00
N VAL A 102 1.54 10.22 -1.82
CA VAL A 102 2.88 10.71 -2.10
C VAL A 102 2.92 12.20 -1.83
N SER A 103 3.80 12.62 -0.95
CA SER A 103 4.00 14.02 -0.58
C SER A 103 5.45 14.44 -0.73
N GLY A 104 5.69 15.72 -0.84
CA GLY A 104 7.04 16.28 -0.95
C GLY A 104 7.00 17.78 -1.11
N THR A 105 8.13 18.35 -1.49
CA THR A 105 8.26 19.75 -1.80
C THR A 105 8.65 19.97 -3.26
N VAL A 106 8.25 21.11 -3.81
CA VAL A 106 8.54 21.49 -5.19
C VAL A 106 8.97 22.96 -5.24
N THR A 107 10.00 23.22 -6.02
CA THR A 107 10.46 24.57 -6.34
C THR A 107 10.63 24.73 -7.85
N ASN A 108 10.72 25.98 -8.34
CA ASN A 108 11.10 26.26 -9.72
C ASN A 108 11.99 27.51 -9.78
N SER A 109 12.96 27.50 -10.68
CA SER A 109 13.87 28.62 -10.88
C SER A 109 13.25 29.84 -11.57
N VAL A 110 12.02 29.73 -12.09
CA VAL A 110 11.32 30.81 -12.78
C VAL A 110 10.10 31.20 -11.98
N ALA A 111 9.92 32.52 -11.77
CA ALA A 111 8.72 33.05 -11.14
C ALA A 111 7.48 32.86 -12.02
N ASN A 112 6.32 32.66 -11.39
CA ASN A 112 5.04 32.35 -12.04
C ASN A 112 5.06 31.07 -12.87
N ALA A 113 6.01 30.17 -12.60
CA ALA A 113 6.06 28.86 -13.26
C ALA A 113 4.87 28.00 -12.83
N GLN A 114 4.15 27.45 -13.79
CA GLN A 114 3.19 26.41 -13.55
C GLN A 114 3.90 25.06 -13.51
N ILE A 115 3.60 24.22 -12.52
CA ILE A 115 4.10 22.86 -12.40
C ILE A 115 2.91 21.93 -12.29
N ASN A 116 2.91 20.90 -13.10
CA ASN A 116 1.91 19.84 -13.08
C ASN A 116 2.55 18.58 -12.52
N ILE A 117 1.97 18.02 -11.45
CA ILE A 117 2.40 16.79 -10.81
C ILE A 117 1.30 15.75 -10.98
N THR A 118 1.64 14.62 -11.56
CA THR A 118 0.67 13.58 -11.92
C THR A 118 1.13 12.22 -11.40
N GLY A 119 0.26 11.50 -10.70
CA GLY A 119 0.54 10.14 -10.25
C GLY A 119 0.51 9.12 -11.39
N ARG A 120 1.50 8.24 -11.45
CA ARG A 120 1.65 7.17 -12.44
C ARG A 120 1.90 5.84 -11.77
N GLN A 121 1.30 4.76 -12.28
CA GLN A 121 1.50 3.40 -11.78
C GLN A 121 1.52 2.38 -12.92
N ALA A 122 2.28 1.33 -12.77
CA ALA A 122 2.18 0.13 -13.60
C ALA A 122 2.91 -1.05 -12.95
N THR A 123 2.80 -2.20 -13.58
CA THR A 123 3.61 -3.39 -13.27
C THR A 123 4.88 -3.42 -14.13
N GLY A 124 5.80 -4.33 -13.79
CA GLY A 124 7.05 -4.50 -14.52
C GLY A 124 8.14 -3.50 -14.11
N THR A 125 9.02 -3.18 -15.01
CA THR A 125 10.17 -2.31 -14.73
C THR A 125 9.73 -0.86 -14.55
N ALA A 126 10.04 -0.29 -13.39
CA ALA A 126 9.80 1.12 -13.13
C ALA A 126 10.71 2.02 -14.02
N PRO A 127 10.20 3.17 -14.48
CA PRO A 127 10.97 4.09 -15.29
C PRO A 127 12.08 4.78 -14.47
N ALA A 128 13.15 5.16 -15.13
CA ALA A 128 14.18 6.00 -14.52
C ALA A 128 13.74 7.47 -14.48
N ASN A 129 14.42 8.27 -13.67
CA ASN A 129 14.24 9.72 -13.66
C ASN A 129 14.52 10.32 -15.06
N GLY A 130 13.69 11.26 -15.48
CA GLY A 130 13.76 11.89 -16.81
C GLY A 130 13.27 11.02 -17.95
N ALA A 131 12.84 9.79 -17.71
CA ALA A 131 12.26 8.94 -18.74
C ALA A 131 10.94 9.52 -19.29
N PRO A 132 10.56 9.20 -20.54
CA PRO A 132 9.24 9.51 -21.08
C PRO A 132 8.13 8.95 -20.19
N VAL A 133 6.99 9.65 -20.19
CA VAL A 133 5.83 9.25 -19.39
C VAL A 133 5.35 7.84 -19.77
N THR A 134 5.16 7.01 -18.76
CA THR A 134 4.63 5.66 -18.90
C THR A 134 3.70 5.33 -17.74
N GLY A 135 3.03 4.19 -17.82
CA GLY A 135 2.06 3.76 -16.81
C GLY A 135 0.70 4.45 -16.96
N VAL A 136 -0.23 4.06 -16.11
CA VAL A 136 -1.58 4.61 -16.06
C VAL A 136 -1.69 5.67 -14.95
N LEU A 137 -2.58 6.60 -15.14
CA LEU A 137 -2.88 7.65 -14.18
C LEU A 137 -3.45 7.05 -12.88
N TRP A 138 -2.98 7.52 -11.74
CA TRP A 138 -3.67 7.36 -10.45
C TRP A 138 -3.85 8.72 -9.77
N GLY A 139 -4.97 8.91 -9.09
CA GLY A 139 -5.32 10.20 -8.52
C GLY A 139 -5.61 11.27 -9.58
N THR A 140 -5.49 12.51 -9.18
CA THR A 140 -5.70 13.68 -10.04
C THR A 140 -4.39 14.43 -10.24
N THR A 141 -4.21 15.01 -11.41
CA THR A 141 -3.10 15.94 -11.65
C THR A 141 -3.22 17.16 -10.73
N GLN A 142 -2.16 17.46 -10.02
CA GLN A 142 -2.04 18.65 -9.18
C GLN A 142 -1.37 19.77 -9.97
N HIS A 143 -1.88 20.98 -9.80
CA HIS A 143 -1.35 22.16 -10.47
C HIS A 143 -0.85 23.15 -9.43
N TYR A 144 0.41 23.50 -9.51
CA TYR A 144 1.05 24.48 -8.63
C TYR A 144 1.55 25.66 -9.43
N VAL A 145 1.49 26.84 -8.85
CA VAL A 145 2.09 28.05 -9.43
C VAL A 145 3.10 28.59 -8.44
N ILE A 146 4.37 28.53 -8.82
CA ILE A 146 5.48 29.08 -8.04
C ILE A 146 5.56 30.57 -8.33
N LYS A 147 5.06 31.39 -7.42
CA LYS A 147 4.93 32.84 -7.66
C LYS A 147 6.28 33.55 -7.67
N THR A 148 7.18 33.17 -6.80
CA THR A 148 8.53 33.73 -6.70
C THR A 148 9.55 32.65 -7.00
N SER A 149 10.61 32.98 -7.75
CA SER A 149 11.70 32.04 -8.03
C SER A 149 12.22 31.39 -6.73
N ALA A 150 12.36 30.08 -6.73
CA ALA A 150 12.80 29.24 -5.63
C ALA A 150 11.87 29.19 -4.40
N ASP A 151 10.66 29.70 -4.47
CA ASP A 151 9.65 29.44 -3.43
C ASP A 151 9.41 27.93 -3.30
N VAL A 152 9.35 27.46 -2.05
CA VAL A 152 9.10 26.05 -1.72
C VAL A 152 7.62 25.84 -1.47
N HIS A 153 7.04 24.93 -2.22
CA HIS A 153 5.63 24.52 -2.07
C HIS A 153 5.54 23.04 -1.70
N GLY A 154 4.81 22.76 -0.62
CA GLY A 154 4.43 21.37 -0.32
C GLY A 154 3.39 20.86 -1.30
N PHE A 155 3.51 19.59 -1.69
CA PHE A 155 2.48 18.90 -2.47
C PHE A 155 2.07 17.58 -1.82
N THR A 156 0.86 17.14 -2.13
CA THR A 156 0.40 15.77 -1.78
C THR A 156 -0.49 15.27 -2.89
N VAL A 157 -0.11 14.14 -3.47
CA VAL A 157 -0.92 13.41 -4.45
C VAL A 157 -1.53 12.22 -3.73
N ILE A 158 -2.85 12.13 -3.74
CA ILE A 158 -3.60 11.02 -3.13
C ILE A 158 -4.45 10.38 -4.20
N GLY A 159 -4.44 9.09 -4.22
CA GLY A 159 -5.28 8.32 -5.13
C GLY A 159 -5.04 6.83 -4.95
N GLY A 160 -5.62 6.05 -5.84
CA GLY A 160 -5.47 4.61 -5.78
C GLY A 160 -5.72 3.95 -7.12
N GLY A 161 -5.00 2.89 -7.36
CA GLY A 161 -5.30 1.96 -8.44
C GLY A 161 -6.46 1.06 -8.03
N THR A 162 -7.40 0.88 -8.93
CA THR A 162 -8.47 -0.10 -8.78
C THR A 162 -8.11 -1.36 -9.55
N ALA A 163 -8.37 -2.53 -8.95
CA ALA A 163 -8.18 -3.83 -9.59
C ALA A 163 -6.74 -4.08 -10.10
N LEU A 164 -5.74 -3.75 -9.29
CA LEU A 164 -4.37 -4.13 -9.59
C LEU A 164 -4.21 -5.66 -9.52
N PRO A 165 -3.33 -6.26 -10.34
CA PRO A 165 -3.12 -7.70 -10.35
C PRO A 165 -2.55 -8.17 -9.02
N LEU A 166 -3.12 -9.25 -8.47
CA LEU A 166 -2.64 -9.86 -7.22
C LEU A 166 -1.30 -10.57 -7.45
N ASN A 167 -0.45 -10.53 -6.43
CA ASN A 167 0.88 -11.15 -6.42
C ASN A 167 1.84 -10.61 -7.50
N VAL A 168 1.56 -9.44 -8.03
CA VAL A 168 2.42 -8.75 -9.00
C VAL A 168 2.84 -7.40 -8.43
N ALA A 169 4.15 -7.16 -8.37
CA ALA A 169 4.67 -5.88 -7.91
C ALA A 169 4.19 -4.74 -8.82
N THR A 170 3.59 -3.74 -8.22
CA THR A 170 3.15 -2.52 -8.90
C THR A 170 3.93 -1.34 -8.34
N TRP A 171 4.61 -0.62 -9.20
CA TRP A 171 5.29 0.61 -8.83
C TRP A 171 4.35 1.82 -8.90
N PHE A 172 4.61 2.79 -8.06
CA PHE A 172 3.97 4.11 -8.02
C PHE A 172 5.02 5.17 -8.21
N ASP A 173 4.78 6.11 -9.08
CA ASP A 173 5.70 7.17 -9.45
C ASP A 173 4.94 8.48 -9.67
N LEU A 174 5.67 9.55 -9.82
CA LEU A 174 5.14 10.83 -10.25
C LEU A 174 5.73 11.21 -11.60
N SER A 175 4.94 11.83 -12.44
CA SER A 175 5.41 12.53 -13.62
C SER A 175 5.23 14.04 -13.42
N ILE A 176 6.17 14.80 -13.92
CA ILE A 176 6.22 16.26 -13.76
C ILE A 176 6.38 16.93 -15.10
N ALA A 177 5.62 18.02 -15.27
CA ALA A 177 5.80 18.97 -16.38
C ALA A 177 5.88 20.40 -15.83
N SER A 178 6.75 21.21 -16.42
CA SER A 178 6.83 22.66 -16.19
C SER A 178 6.61 23.41 -17.48
N PRO A 179 5.35 23.63 -17.91
CA PRO A 179 5.02 24.29 -19.19
C PRO A 179 5.64 25.67 -19.37
N ALA A 180 5.87 26.40 -18.28
CA ALA A 180 6.51 27.71 -18.31
C ALA A 180 8.05 27.62 -18.40
N GLY A 181 8.61 26.41 -18.39
CA GLY A 181 10.07 26.20 -18.40
C GLY A 181 10.68 26.33 -17.01
N GLY A 182 11.99 26.61 -17.01
CA GLY A 182 12.78 26.66 -15.77
C GLY A 182 13.26 25.28 -15.32
N VAL A 183 13.95 25.29 -14.18
CA VAL A 183 14.41 24.08 -13.48
C VAL A 183 13.48 23.81 -12.33
N THR A 184 12.78 22.69 -12.36
CA THR A 184 11.94 22.22 -11.25
C THR A 184 12.73 21.25 -10.41
N THR A 185 12.81 21.50 -9.11
CA THR A 185 13.43 20.61 -8.12
C THR A 185 12.33 20.02 -7.26
N ILE A 186 12.40 18.71 -7.06
CA ILE A 186 11.51 17.96 -6.17
C ILE A 186 12.35 17.37 -5.05
N ASP A 187 11.95 17.64 -3.82
CA ASP A 187 12.65 17.21 -2.61
C ASP A 187 11.69 16.62 -1.58
N ASP A 188 12.26 15.97 -0.56
CA ASP A 188 11.55 15.43 0.60
C ASP A 188 10.38 14.52 0.23
N VAL A 189 10.52 13.76 -0.86
CA VAL A 189 9.43 12.91 -1.33
C VAL A 189 9.26 11.70 -0.43
N GLN A 190 8.06 11.56 0.10
CA GLN A 190 7.66 10.45 0.97
C GLN A 190 6.46 9.74 0.37
N SER A 191 6.38 8.43 0.60
CA SER A 191 5.24 7.62 0.20
C SER A 191 4.66 6.83 1.35
N VAL A 192 3.35 6.61 1.28
CA VAL A 192 2.65 5.57 2.03
C VAL A 192 1.73 4.86 1.05
N LEU A 193 1.94 3.57 0.88
CA LEU A 193 1.13 2.70 0.03
C LEU A 193 0.54 1.61 0.90
N PHE A 194 -0.75 1.38 0.80
CA PHE A 194 -1.40 0.28 1.53
C PHE A 194 -2.57 -0.31 0.74
N GLU A 195 -2.75 -1.62 0.89
CA GLU A 195 -3.89 -2.34 0.33
C GLU A 195 -5.12 -2.20 1.25
N LEU A 196 -6.32 -2.06 0.65
CA LEU A 196 -7.61 -1.96 1.36
C LEU A 196 -8.27 -3.34 1.52
#